data_cbdb06695c0aae1de647e501baba486c
#
_entry.id   cbdb06695c0aae1de647e501baba486c
#
_cell.length_a   1.000
_cell.length_b   1.000
_cell.length_c   1.000
_cell.angle_alpha   90.00
_cell.angle_beta   90.00
_cell.angle_gamma   90.00
#
_symmetry.space_group_name_H-M   'P 1'
#
loop_
_entity.id
_entity.type
_entity.pdbx_description
1 polymer ?
#
loop_
_entity_poly.entity_id
_entity_poly.type
_entity_poly.pdbx_seq_one_letter_code
_entity_poly.pdbx_strand_id
1 'polypeptide(L)'
;MRSRRDNIVIGIDTRCYTTSIASISLNKDIILSEKIMLKVDKDSKGLRQSEGVFQHISNIGILSENISEKLKNYNIVGVCVSEKPRPIDGSYMPVFTVGLNAGKLISATHNCPFFETTHQENHIKSSLLGKNLLNENRFLAVHMSGGTTEIVLVNKNEYNDYEFEIIGGTKDISFGQLIDRLGVKLSYNFPCGKYIDENALKSDIKIENGLKTSVKDGYMNLSGLENQLNKIMENDDNIDKYYLSKLLMDTIVRCMLKSLKYLCEKYEAYEVVFAGGVSASKYISKNLTQKLKKYNVKAYFTESHLATDNAVGCALIGIENLNLGE
;
A
#
# COMPACT_ATOMS: atom_id res chain seq x y z
N MET A 1 9.02 -36.48 23.89
CA MET A 1 8.85 -35.01 24.11
C MET A 1 8.20 -34.43 22.88
N ARG A 2 6.95 -33.91 22.94
CA ARG A 2 6.38 -33.14 21.84
C ARG A 2 7.19 -31.84 21.76
N SER A 3 7.87 -31.55 20.65
CA SER A 3 8.52 -30.26 20.44
C SER A 3 7.46 -29.17 20.62
N ARG A 4 7.79 -28.14 21.40
CA ARG A 4 6.91 -26.99 21.62
C ARG A 4 6.72 -26.33 20.25
N ARG A 5 5.48 -26.33 19.75
CA ARG A 5 5.18 -25.64 18.48
C ARG A 5 5.28 -24.14 18.71
N ASP A 6 5.89 -23.43 17.76
CA ASP A 6 5.96 -21.97 17.81
C ASP A 6 4.58 -21.36 17.58
N ASN A 7 4.24 -20.34 18.34
CA ASN A 7 2.98 -19.62 18.22
C ASN A 7 3.02 -18.64 17.07
N ILE A 8 1.95 -18.62 16.29
CA ILE A 8 1.77 -17.70 15.16
C ILE A 8 0.39 -17.06 15.17
N VAL A 9 0.31 -15.88 14.55
CA VAL A 9 -0.94 -15.18 14.23
C VAL A 9 -1.16 -15.22 12.72
N ILE A 10 -2.40 -15.50 12.30
CA ILE A 10 -2.81 -15.48 10.89
C ILE A 10 -3.37 -14.11 10.56
N GLY A 11 -2.90 -13.52 9.47
CA GLY A 11 -3.49 -12.35 8.83
C GLY A 11 -4.19 -12.71 7.53
N ILE A 12 -5.34 -12.10 7.23
CA ILE A 12 -6.06 -12.27 5.96
C ILE A 12 -6.49 -10.90 5.43
N ASP A 13 -6.28 -10.69 4.12
CA ASP A 13 -6.76 -9.50 3.42
C ASP A 13 -7.29 -9.88 2.03
N THR A 14 -8.57 -9.55 1.78
CA THR A 14 -9.28 -9.84 0.53
C THR A 14 -9.77 -8.55 -0.12
N ARG A 15 -8.82 -7.69 -0.55
CA ARG A 15 -9.13 -6.47 -1.26
C ARG A 15 -9.35 -6.71 -2.77
N CYS A 16 -9.93 -5.73 -3.45
CA CYS A 16 -10.40 -5.72 -4.84
C CYS A 16 -9.58 -6.50 -5.88
N TYR A 17 -8.26 -6.64 -5.72
CA TYR A 17 -7.40 -7.24 -6.74
C TYR A 17 -6.47 -8.33 -6.21
N THR A 18 -6.49 -8.61 -4.90
CA THR A 18 -5.55 -9.57 -4.32
C THR A 18 -6.19 -10.31 -3.15
N THR A 19 -6.12 -11.63 -3.16
CA THR A 19 -6.35 -12.49 -2.00
C THR A 19 -5.02 -12.75 -1.32
N SER A 20 -4.85 -12.38 -0.06
CA SER A 20 -3.59 -12.58 0.66
C SER A 20 -3.80 -13.18 2.05
N ILE A 21 -2.89 -14.08 2.42
CA ILE A 21 -2.81 -14.69 3.74
C ILE A 21 -1.34 -14.64 4.19
N ALA A 22 -1.13 -14.23 5.43
CA ALA A 22 0.18 -14.22 6.05
C ALA A 22 0.13 -14.90 7.42
N SER A 23 1.26 -15.41 7.89
CA SER A 23 1.45 -15.81 9.28
C SER A 23 2.75 -15.26 9.82
N ILE A 24 2.70 -14.79 11.06
CA ILE A 24 3.82 -14.14 11.75
C ILE A 24 3.98 -14.79 13.11
N SER A 25 5.25 -15.07 13.51
CA SER A 25 5.58 -15.51 14.86
C SER A 25 5.37 -14.39 15.88
N LEU A 26 5.21 -14.72 17.17
CA LEU A 26 5.13 -13.70 18.22
C LEU A 26 6.41 -12.84 18.30
N ASN A 27 7.53 -13.31 17.75
CA ASN A 27 8.76 -12.53 17.61
C ASN A 27 8.77 -11.61 16.38
N LYS A 28 7.64 -11.51 15.65
CA LYS A 28 7.46 -10.71 14.44
C LYS A 28 8.22 -11.21 13.20
N ASP A 29 8.63 -12.48 13.17
CA ASP A 29 9.21 -13.10 11.99
C ASP A 29 8.10 -13.53 11.03
N ILE A 30 8.23 -13.20 9.75
CA ILE A 30 7.30 -13.66 8.70
C ILE A 30 7.55 -15.16 8.45
N ILE A 31 6.60 -16.00 8.83
CA ILE A 31 6.64 -17.45 8.58
C ILE A 31 6.08 -17.75 7.20
N LEU A 32 5.04 -17.02 6.80
CA LEU A 32 4.36 -17.17 5.53
C LEU A 32 3.82 -15.82 5.04
N SER A 33 3.92 -15.56 3.73
CA SER A 33 3.21 -14.48 3.07
C SER A 33 2.88 -14.91 1.65
N GLU A 34 1.64 -15.32 1.45
CA GLU A 34 1.13 -15.86 0.18
C GLU A 34 0.03 -14.97 -0.37
N LYS A 35 -0.01 -14.81 -1.69
CA LYS A 35 -1.06 -14.02 -2.35
C LYS A 35 -1.36 -14.51 -3.76
N ILE A 36 -2.60 -14.32 -4.18
CA ILE A 36 -3.06 -14.56 -5.54
C ILE A 36 -3.76 -13.32 -6.04
N MET A 37 -3.30 -12.77 -7.17
CA MET A 37 -3.94 -11.65 -7.83
C MET A 37 -5.24 -12.11 -8.53
N LEU A 38 -6.29 -11.30 -8.44
CA LEU A 38 -7.52 -11.52 -9.17
C LEU A 38 -7.31 -11.24 -10.66
N LYS A 39 -7.97 -12.04 -11.48
CA LYS A 39 -7.96 -11.85 -12.93
C LYS A 39 -8.93 -10.73 -13.29
N VAL A 40 -8.46 -9.78 -14.09
CA VAL A 40 -9.25 -8.68 -14.64
C VAL A 40 -9.19 -8.81 -16.15
N ASP A 41 -10.35 -8.77 -16.82
CA ASP A 41 -10.42 -8.81 -18.26
C ASP A 41 -9.75 -7.59 -18.88
N LYS A 42 -8.99 -7.81 -19.98
CA LYS A 42 -8.17 -6.77 -20.61
C LYS A 42 -8.96 -5.53 -21.05
N ASP A 43 -10.26 -5.70 -21.36
CA ASP A 43 -11.13 -4.62 -21.82
C ASP A 43 -12.03 -4.04 -20.73
N SER A 44 -11.92 -4.52 -19.48
CA SER A 44 -12.74 -4.04 -18.39
C SER A 44 -12.13 -2.82 -17.70
N LYS A 45 -12.98 -1.87 -17.28
CA LYS A 45 -12.57 -0.69 -16.50
C LYS A 45 -12.38 -0.98 -14.99
N GLY A 46 -12.34 -2.25 -14.59
CA GLY A 46 -12.23 -2.70 -13.21
C GLY A 46 -12.94 -4.03 -12.99
N LEU A 47 -12.92 -4.55 -11.77
CA LEU A 47 -13.56 -5.80 -11.39
C LEU A 47 -14.88 -5.52 -10.66
N ARG A 48 -15.96 -6.20 -11.06
CA ARG A 48 -17.23 -6.14 -10.32
C ARG A 48 -17.06 -6.79 -8.96
N GLN A 49 -17.68 -6.23 -7.92
CA GLN A 49 -17.55 -6.75 -6.54
C GLN A 49 -17.99 -8.22 -6.43
N SER A 50 -19.07 -8.62 -7.09
CA SER A 50 -19.53 -10.02 -7.13
C SER A 50 -18.50 -10.96 -7.75
N GLU A 51 -17.83 -10.54 -8.81
CA GLU A 51 -16.77 -11.30 -9.45
C GLU A 51 -15.54 -11.41 -8.52
N GLY A 52 -15.19 -10.31 -7.85
CA GLY A 52 -14.14 -10.29 -6.84
C GLY A 52 -14.42 -11.27 -5.70
N VAL A 53 -15.63 -11.29 -5.16
CA VAL A 53 -16.07 -12.24 -4.12
C VAL A 53 -15.89 -13.69 -4.61
N PHE A 54 -16.33 -14.01 -5.81
CA PHE A 54 -16.21 -15.36 -6.37
C PHE A 54 -14.76 -15.81 -6.51
N GLN A 55 -13.89 -14.92 -7.05
CA GLN A 55 -12.47 -15.21 -7.20
C GLN A 55 -11.76 -15.34 -5.84
N HIS A 56 -12.10 -14.51 -4.85
CA HIS A 56 -11.55 -14.62 -3.50
C HIS A 56 -11.90 -15.97 -2.84
N ILE A 57 -13.14 -16.44 -2.97
CA ILE A 57 -13.55 -17.76 -2.45
C ILE A 57 -12.67 -18.86 -3.06
N SER A 58 -12.49 -18.86 -4.39
CA SER A 58 -11.66 -19.83 -5.10
C SER A 58 -10.19 -19.73 -4.67
N ASN A 59 -9.66 -18.53 -4.55
CA ASN A 59 -8.26 -18.29 -4.18
C ASN A 59 -7.96 -18.68 -2.73
N ILE A 60 -8.90 -18.49 -1.79
CA ILE A 60 -8.73 -18.95 -0.41
C ILE A 60 -8.60 -20.47 -0.38
N GLY A 61 -9.38 -21.21 -1.17
CA GLY A 61 -9.25 -22.66 -1.29
C GLY A 61 -7.83 -23.06 -1.72
N ILE A 62 -7.33 -22.45 -2.80
CA ILE A 62 -5.97 -22.72 -3.32
C ILE A 62 -4.88 -22.36 -2.29
N LEU A 63 -4.99 -21.19 -1.64
CA LEU A 63 -4.05 -20.76 -0.61
C LEU A 63 -4.06 -21.71 0.60
N SER A 64 -5.23 -22.20 1.01
CA SER A 64 -5.37 -23.11 2.15
C SER A 64 -4.63 -24.44 1.95
N GLU A 65 -4.61 -24.99 0.73
CA GLU A 65 -3.83 -26.17 0.40
C GLU A 65 -2.32 -25.93 0.59
N ASN A 66 -1.81 -24.81 0.09
CA ASN A 66 -0.40 -24.45 0.23
C ASN A 66 0.02 -24.17 1.69
N ILE A 67 -0.88 -23.58 2.47
CA ILE A 67 -0.61 -23.15 3.84
C ILE A 67 -0.61 -24.33 4.80
N SER A 68 -1.48 -25.32 4.62
CA SER A 68 -1.68 -26.44 5.54
C SER A 68 -0.39 -27.20 5.84
N GLU A 69 0.45 -27.43 4.83
CA GLU A 69 1.72 -28.13 5.00
C GLU A 69 2.79 -27.23 5.66
N LYS A 70 2.84 -25.96 5.30
CA LYS A 70 3.82 -25.01 5.85
C LYS A 70 3.58 -24.72 7.32
N LEU A 71 2.32 -24.70 7.76
CA LEU A 71 1.95 -24.35 9.13
C LEU A 71 1.71 -25.56 10.05
N LYS A 72 1.86 -26.79 9.61
CA LYS A 72 1.59 -28.01 10.39
C LYS A 72 2.35 -28.10 11.73
N ASN A 73 3.51 -27.42 11.84
CA ASN A 73 4.35 -27.43 13.04
C ASN A 73 4.17 -26.19 13.91
N TYR A 74 3.24 -25.31 13.58
CA TYR A 74 2.94 -24.09 14.32
C TYR A 74 1.62 -24.21 15.09
N ASN A 75 1.47 -23.37 16.11
CA ASN A 75 0.24 -23.23 16.87
C ASN A 75 -0.40 -21.88 16.55
N ILE A 76 -1.60 -21.87 16.00
CA ILE A 76 -2.35 -20.66 15.69
C ILE A 76 -2.97 -20.14 16.98
N VAL A 77 -2.51 -18.97 17.44
CA VAL A 77 -2.94 -18.34 18.70
C VAL A 77 -3.79 -17.09 18.49
N GLY A 78 -3.98 -16.64 17.25
CA GLY A 78 -4.85 -15.51 16.91
C GLY A 78 -5.06 -15.39 15.41
N VAL A 79 -6.14 -14.73 15.02
CA VAL A 79 -6.47 -14.41 13.62
C VAL A 79 -6.88 -12.94 13.55
N CYS A 80 -6.33 -12.19 12.59
CA CYS A 80 -6.71 -10.81 12.31
C CYS A 80 -7.01 -10.62 10.83
N VAL A 81 -8.10 -9.93 10.50
CA VAL A 81 -8.60 -9.80 9.13
C VAL A 81 -8.96 -8.35 8.82
N SER A 82 -8.64 -7.87 7.63
CA SER A 82 -9.21 -6.61 7.15
C SER A 82 -10.69 -6.80 6.79
N GLU A 83 -11.57 -6.04 7.46
CA GLU A 83 -13.03 -6.11 7.28
C GLU A 83 -13.58 -5.07 6.29
N LYS A 84 -12.82 -4.00 6.05
CA LYS A 84 -13.20 -2.86 5.23
C LYS A 84 -11.97 -2.10 4.69
N PRO A 85 -12.16 -1.22 3.68
CA PRO A 85 -11.05 -0.47 3.08
C PRO A 85 -10.34 0.48 4.05
N ARG A 86 -11.08 1.25 4.85
CA ARG A 86 -10.57 2.37 5.66
C ARG A 86 -11.27 2.44 7.02
N PRO A 87 -10.64 3.01 8.06
CA PRO A 87 -11.25 3.22 9.38
C PRO A 87 -12.22 4.43 9.38
N ILE A 88 -13.17 4.44 8.43
CA ILE A 88 -14.17 5.49 8.26
C ILE A 88 -15.55 4.83 8.24
N ASP A 89 -16.53 5.46 8.88
CA ASP A 89 -17.92 5.00 8.87
C ASP A 89 -18.46 4.92 7.44
N GLY A 90 -19.20 3.84 7.15
CA GLY A 90 -19.73 3.58 5.81
C GLY A 90 -18.71 3.05 4.80
N SER A 91 -17.44 2.89 5.17
CA SER A 91 -16.44 2.25 4.32
C SER A 91 -16.72 0.75 4.26
N TYR A 92 -17.38 0.30 3.19
CA TYR A 92 -17.76 -1.10 2.99
C TYR A 92 -17.52 -1.55 1.56
N MET A 93 -17.00 -2.76 1.42
CA MET A 93 -16.91 -3.45 0.13
C MET A 93 -17.17 -4.96 0.32
N PRO A 94 -18.07 -5.57 -0.48
CA PRO A 94 -18.44 -6.98 -0.34
C PRO A 94 -17.28 -7.97 -0.37
N VAL A 95 -16.20 -7.69 -1.08
CA VAL A 95 -15.02 -8.57 -1.20
C VAL A 95 -14.38 -8.90 0.15
N PHE A 96 -14.42 -7.99 1.12
CA PHE A 96 -13.85 -8.23 2.45
C PHE A 96 -14.59 -9.30 3.25
N THR A 97 -15.87 -9.53 2.95
CA THR A 97 -16.67 -10.56 3.65
C THR A 97 -16.09 -11.96 3.49
N VAL A 98 -15.36 -12.23 2.41
CA VAL A 98 -14.74 -13.54 2.16
C VAL A 98 -13.63 -13.81 3.18
N GLY A 99 -12.69 -12.88 3.34
CA GLY A 99 -11.62 -12.96 4.33
C GLY A 99 -12.17 -13.00 5.75
N LEU A 100 -13.17 -12.14 6.04
CA LEU A 100 -13.83 -12.05 7.34
C LEU A 100 -14.41 -13.41 7.78
N ASN A 101 -15.19 -14.07 6.91
CA ASN A 101 -15.80 -15.35 7.22
C ASN A 101 -14.76 -16.49 7.32
N ALA A 102 -13.73 -16.48 6.45
CA ALA A 102 -12.64 -17.45 6.53
C ALA A 102 -11.87 -17.30 7.87
N GLY A 103 -11.55 -16.06 8.27
CA GLY A 103 -10.87 -15.80 9.53
C GLY A 103 -11.69 -16.21 10.76
N LYS A 104 -13.00 -15.94 10.79
CA LYS A 104 -13.90 -16.38 11.86
C LYS A 104 -13.94 -17.91 11.98
N LEU A 105 -13.97 -18.62 10.85
CA LEU A 105 -13.94 -20.09 10.84
C LEU A 105 -12.62 -20.63 11.40
N ILE A 106 -11.48 -20.06 10.99
CA ILE A 106 -10.15 -20.45 11.48
C ILE A 106 -10.07 -20.19 13.00
N SER A 107 -10.46 -19.02 13.46
CA SER A 107 -10.48 -18.67 14.89
C SER A 107 -11.31 -19.63 15.70
N ALA A 108 -12.53 -19.95 15.26
CA ALA A 108 -13.42 -20.89 15.93
C ALA A 108 -12.84 -22.31 16.00
N THR A 109 -12.23 -22.80 14.90
CA THR A 109 -11.66 -24.17 14.85
C THR A 109 -10.40 -24.33 15.68
N HIS A 110 -9.62 -23.24 15.86
CA HIS A 110 -8.41 -23.22 16.69
C HIS A 110 -8.65 -22.72 18.12
N ASN A 111 -9.89 -22.31 18.44
CA ASN A 111 -10.26 -21.74 19.74
C ASN A 111 -9.31 -20.61 20.16
N CYS A 112 -9.05 -19.66 19.24
CA CYS A 112 -8.17 -18.53 19.46
C CYS A 112 -8.89 -17.19 19.20
N PRO A 113 -8.42 -16.06 19.75
CA PRO A 113 -8.99 -14.74 19.52
C PRO A 113 -9.09 -14.36 18.05
N PHE A 114 -10.15 -13.60 17.71
CA PHE A 114 -10.39 -13.03 16.41
C PHE A 114 -10.38 -11.50 16.49
N PHE A 115 -9.64 -10.86 15.59
CA PHE A 115 -9.49 -9.40 15.52
C PHE A 115 -9.86 -8.90 14.12
N GLU A 116 -10.39 -7.69 14.07
CA GLU A 116 -10.74 -6.99 12.85
C GLU A 116 -9.86 -5.74 12.70
N THR A 117 -9.50 -5.41 11.47
CA THR A 117 -8.75 -4.21 11.12
C THR A 117 -9.20 -3.70 9.76
N THR A 118 -8.55 -2.66 9.24
CA THR A 118 -8.82 -2.16 7.89
C THR A 118 -7.65 -2.45 6.95
N HIS A 119 -7.94 -2.48 5.65
CA HIS A 119 -6.90 -2.64 4.64
C HIS A 119 -5.85 -1.52 4.71
N GLN A 120 -6.26 -0.28 4.99
CA GLN A 120 -5.34 0.85 5.16
C GLN A 120 -4.40 0.65 6.34
N GLU A 121 -4.91 0.21 7.51
CA GLU A 121 -4.10 -0.12 8.68
C GLU A 121 -3.15 -1.29 8.40
N ASN A 122 -3.62 -2.33 7.70
CA ASN A 122 -2.77 -3.43 7.25
C ASN A 122 -1.56 -2.93 6.45
N HIS A 123 -1.76 -2.03 5.47
CA HIS A 123 -0.65 -1.45 4.70
C HIS A 123 0.32 -0.64 5.55
N ILE A 124 -0.18 0.18 6.45
CA ILE A 124 0.65 0.99 7.34
C ILE A 124 1.47 0.07 8.25
N LYS A 125 0.84 -0.90 8.91
CA LYS A 125 1.53 -1.85 9.79
C LYS A 125 2.58 -2.70 9.06
N SER A 126 2.26 -3.25 7.89
CA SER A 126 3.23 -4.00 7.10
C SER A 126 4.45 -3.14 6.71
N SER A 127 4.23 -1.84 6.46
CA SER A 127 5.30 -0.92 6.11
C SER A 127 6.23 -0.56 7.28
N LEU A 128 5.79 -0.75 8.51
CA LEU A 128 6.56 -0.49 9.73
C LEU A 128 7.42 -1.69 10.15
N LEU A 129 7.21 -2.87 9.58
CA LEU A 129 7.95 -4.07 9.96
C LEU A 129 9.47 -3.86 9.77
N GLY A 130 10.23 -4.15 10.83
CA GLY A 130 11.69 -3.98 10.84
C GLY A 130 12.18 -2.53 10.89
N LYS A 131 11.30 -1.54 11.10
CA LYS A 131 11.65 -0.13 11.24
C LYS A 131 11.47 0.35 12.68
N ASN A 132 12.40 1.19 13.15
CA ASN A 132 12.36 1.76 14.51
C ASN A 132 11.20 2.74 14.75
N LEU A 133 10.39 3.02 13.74
CA LEU A 133 9.18 3.86 13.78
C LEU A 133 8.09 3.34 14.73
N LEU A 134 8.13 2.09 15.13
CA LEU A 134 7.21 1.51 16.12
C LEU A 134 7.24 2.23 17.48
N ASN A 135 8.27 3.03 17.73
CA ASN A 135 8.45 3.80 18.96
C ASN A 135 8.08 5.29 18.82
N GLU A 136 7.79 5.77 17.59
CA GLU A 136 7.37 7.15 17.37
C GLU A 136 5.89 7.33 17.70
N ASN A 137 5.59 8.39 18.46
CA ASN A 137 4.22 8.70 18.85
C ASN A 137 3.41 9.36 17.72
N ARG A 138 4.11 9.93 16.73
CA ARG A 138 3.50 10.64 15.60
C ARG A 138 4.37 10.57 14.36
N PHE A 139 3.78 10.17 13.24
CA PHE A 139 4.45 10.15 11.92
C PHE A 139 3.43 10.29 10.78
N LEU A 140 3.89 10.51 9.57
CA LEU A 140 3.04 10.48 8.39
C LEU A 140 3.17 9.15 7.66
N ALA A 141 2.04 8.61 7.19
CA ALA A 141 2.01 7.48 6.28
C ALA A 141 1.46 7.92 4.92
N VAL A 142 2.20 7.62 3.85
CA VAL A 142 1.81 7.92 2.48
C VAL A 142 1.47 6.63 1.76
N HIS A 143 0.21 6.48 1.39
CA HIS A 143 -0.24 5.35 0.58
C HIS A 143 -0.33 5.76 -0.89
N MET A 144 0.56 5.25 -1.73
CA MET A 144 0.59 5.49 -3.18
C MET A 144 0.38 4.17 -3.93
N SER A 145 -0.82 3.97 -4.46
CA SER A 145 -1.19 2.76 -5.20
C SER A 145 -1.79 3.06 -6.58
N GLY A 146 -2.17 2.02 -7.31
CA GLY A 146 -2.90 2.15 -8.56
C GLY A 146 -4.25 2.86 -8.43
N GLY A 147 -4.93 2.72 -7.28
CA GLY A 147 -6.27 3.27 -7.05
C GLY A 147 -6.31 4.53 -6.19
N THR A 148 -5.37 4.70 -5.26
CA THR A 148 -5.41 5.77 -4.25
C THR A 148 -4.05 6.44 -4.08
N THR A 149 -4.07 7.72 -3.70
CA THR A 149 -2.92 8.45 -3.17
C THR A 149 -3.40 9.26 -1.98
N GLU A 150 -3.00 8.86 -0.78
CA GLU A 150 -3.43 9.45 0.48
C GLU A 150 -2.25 9.69 1.40
N ILE A 151 -2.34 10.76 2.20
CA ILE A 151 -1.40 11.08 3.26
C ILE A 151 -2.18 11.06 4.57
N VAL A 152 -1.74 10.21 5.48
CA VAL A 152 -2.39 9.92 6.74
C VAL A 152 -1.48 10.38 7.87
N LEU A 153 -2.02 11.14 8.80
CA LEU A 153 -1.40 11.37 10.10
C LEU A 153 -1.66 10.15 10.96
N VAL A 154 -0.60 9.59 11.50
CA VAL A 154 -0.65 8.47 12.41
C VAL A 154 -0.21 8.96 13.79
N ASN A 155 -1.10 8.88 14.76
CA ASN A 155 -0.83 9.17 16.16
C ASN A 155 -0.93 7.88 16.98
N LYS A 156 -0.07 7.73 17.94
CA LYS A 156 -0.16 6.66 18.93
C LYS A 156 -0.89 7.21 20.14
N ASN A 157 -2.00 6.58 20.53
CA ASN A 157 -2.77 6.99 21.70
C ASN A 157 -2.14 6.45 23.01
N GLU A 158 -2.74 6.80 24.14
CA GLU A 158 -2.28 6.37 25.47
C GLU A 158 -2.35 4.86 25.72
N TYR A 159 -3.16 4.14 24.94
CA TYR A 159 -3.28 2.67 24.96
C TYR A 159 -2.30 1.96 24.01
N ASN A 160 -1.37 2.71 23.37
CA ASN A 160 -0.47 2.23 22.34
C ASN A 160 -1.11 1.83 21.00
N ASP A 161 -2.40 2.14 20.80
CA ASP A 161 -3.08 1.99 19.52
C ASP A 161 -2.77 3.15 18.59
N TYR A 162 -2.94 2.91 17.29
CA TYR A 162 -2.75 3.95 16.30
C TYR A 162 -4.09 4.55 15.85
N GLU A 163 -4.15 5.87 15.92
CA GLU A 163 -5.23 6.67 15.35
C GLU A 163 -4.80 7.21 13.98
N PHE A 164 -5.70 7.15 13.00
CA PHE A 164 -5.44 7.47 11.61
C PHE A 164 -6.34 8.61 11.14
N GLU A 165 -5.73 9.70 10.66
CA GLU A 165 -6.44 10.85 10.08
C GLU A 165 -5.94 11.11 8.67
N ILE A 166 -6.83 11.13 7.65
CA ILE A 166 -6.46 11.51 6.28
C ILE A 166 -6.31 13.03 6.23
N ILE A 167 -5.07 13.50 6.08
CA ILE A 167 -4.73 14.92 6.10
C ILE A 167 -4.30 15.46 4.74
N GLY A 168 -4.15 14.62 3.73
CA GLY A 168 -3.71 15.00 2.39
C GLY A 168 -3.89 13.88 1.38
N GLY A 169 -3.51 14.15 0.14
CA GLY A 169 -3.60 13.18 -0.95
C GLY A 169 -4.10 13.79 -2.26
N THR A 170 -4.59 12.94 -3.16
CA THR A 170 -5.17 13.39 -4.43
C THR A 170 -6.69 13.52 -4.35
N LYS A 171 -7.25 14.56 -5.00
CA LYS A 171 -8.69 14.84 -5.01
C LYS A 171 -9.41 14.27 -6.23
N ASP A 172 -8.68 13.86 -7.25
CA ASP A 172 -9.21 13.41 -8.54
C ASP A 172 -8.70 12.01 -8.91
N ILE A 173 -7.52 11.90 -9.51
CA ILE A 173 -6.91 10.63 -9.90
C ILE A 173 -5.68 10.32 -9.04
N SER A 174 -5.34 9.02 -8.90
CA SER A 174 -4.14 8.61 -8.18
C SER A 174 -2.88 8.77 -9.03
N PHE A 175 -1.71 8.76 -8.37
CA PHE A 175 -0.43 8.68 -9.10
C PHE A 175 -0.29 7.42 -9.93
N GLY A 176 -0.81 6.27 -9.44
CA GLY A 176 -0.78 5.03 -10.20
C GLY A 176 -1.60 5.13 -11.47
N GLN A 177 -2.82 5.71 -11.41
CA GLN A 177 -3.64 5.95 -12.60
C GLN A 177 -2.95 6.86 -13.61
N LEU A 178 -2.28 7.95 -13.13
CA LEU A 178 -1.57 8.87 -14.01
C LEU A 178 -0.38 8.19 -14.72
N ILE A 179 0.38 7.36 -13.98
CA ILE A 179 1.49 6.55 -14.51
C ILE A 179 0.99 5.55 -15.55
N ASP A 180 -0.07 4.82 -15.23
CA ASP A 180 -0.62 3.79 -16.11
C ASP A 180 -1.21 4.40 -17.40
N ARG A 181 -1.91 5.53 -17.29
CA ARG A 181 -2.47 6.23 -18.45
C ARG A 181 -1.39 6.73 -19.41
N LEU A 182 -0.29 7.30 -18.89
CA LEU A 182 0.86 7.64 -19.73
C LEU A 182 1.49 6.38 -20.34
N GLY A 183 1.69 5.34 -19.54
CA GLY A 183 2.33 4.11 -19.99
C GLY A 183 1.57 3.41 -21.11
N VAL A 184 0.23 3.33 -21.02
CA VAL A 184 -0.64 2.78 -22.08
C VAL A 184 -0.50 3.61 -23.35
N LYS A 185 -0.45 4.93 -23.27
CA LYS A 185 -0.22 5.80 -24.45
C LYS A 185 1.16 5.60 -25.09
N LEU A 186 2.15 5.22 -24.29
CA LEU A 186 3.47 4.82 -24.75
C LEU A 186 3.55 3.35 -25.19
N SER A 187 2.39 2.69 -25.37
CA SER A 187 2.24 1.30 -25.82
C SER A 187 2.84 0.25 -24.86
N TYR A 188 2.91 0.55 -23.55
CA TYR A 188 3.29 -0.44 -22.55
C TYR A 188 2.09 -1.25 -22.06
N ASN A 189 2.34 -2.50 -21.66
CA ASN A 189 1.33 -3.35 -21.04
C ASN A 189 1.02 -2.88 -19.61
N PHE A 190 -0.27 -2.86 -19.27
CA PHE A 190 -0.74 -2.60 -17.90
C PHE A 190 -0.34 -3.77 -16.95
N PRO A 191 0.09 -3.49 -15.71
CA PRO A 191 0.38 -2.17 -15.13
C PRO A 191 1.72 -1.58 -15.60
N CYS A 192 1.75 -0.28 -15.89
CA CYS A 192 2.86 0.37 -16.57
C CYS A 192 3.97 0.88 -15.65
N GLY A 193 3.78 0.86 -14.34
CA GLY A 193 4.67 1.49 -13.37
C GLY A 193 6.13 1.12 -13.52
N LYS A 194 6.43 -0.18 -13.75
CA LYS A 194 7.80 -0.67 -13.95
C LYS A 194 8.48 -0.03 -15.17
N TYR A 195 7.78 0.04 -16.30
CA TYR A 195 8.33 0.59 -17.54
C TYR A 195 8.63 2.08 -17.42
N ILE A 196 7.71 2.84 -16.82
CA ILE A 196 7.87 4.28 -16.61
C ILE A 196 9.02 4.56 -15.63
N ASP A 197 9.15 3.79 -14.56
CA ASP A 197 10.25 3.90 -13.59
C ASP A 197 11.61 3.62 -14.25
N GLU A 198 11.73 2.51 -15.01
CA GLU A 198 12.95 2.16 -15.72
C GLU A 198 13.35 3.21 -16.77
N ASN A 199 12.39 3.75 -17.51
CA ASN A 199 12.65 4.81 -18.48
C ASN A 199 13.15 6.09 -17.79
N ALA A 200 12.51 6.51 -16.69
CA ALA A 200 12.92 7.69 -15.96
C ALA A 200 14.34 7.54 -15.37
N LEU A 201 14.69 6.33 -14.91
CA LEU A 201 16.04 6.04 -14.39
C LEU A 201 17.12 6.02 -15.48
N LYS A 202 16.78 5.60 -16.71
CA LYS A 202 17.69 5.56 -17.87
C LYS A 202 17.88 6.93 -18.54
N SER A 203 16.99 7.89 -18.29
CA SER A 203 17.02 9.19 -18.93
C SER A 203 18.06 10.11 -18.27
N ASP A 204 19.07 10.50 -19.02
CA ASP A 204 20.05 11.52 -18.61
C ASP A 204 19.56 12.95 -18.88
N ILE A 205 18.39 13.12 -19.52
CA ILE A 205 17.84 14.41 -19.91
C ILE A 205 17.53 15.24 -18.65
N LYS A 206 18.04 16.46 -18.60
CA LYS A 206 17.70 17.40 -17.55
C LYS A 206 16.34 18.04 -17.85
N ILE A 207 15.41 17.92 -16.91
CA ILE A 207 14.10 18.58 -17.02
C ILE A 207 14.24 20.05 -16.62
N GLU A 208 14.29 20.94 -17.59
CA GLU A 208 14.38 22.39 -17.34
C GLU A 208 13.02 22.97 -16.94
N ASN A 209 11.98 22.62 -17.70
CA ASN A 209 10.62 23.07 -17.49
C ASN A 209 9.72 21.91 -17.11
N GLY A 210 9.44 21.76 -15.82
CA GLY A 210 8.51 20.72 -15.35
C GLY A 210 7.04 21.13 -15.50
N LEU A 211 6.11 20.15 -15.45
CA LEU A 211 4.68 20.40 -15.52
C LEU A 211 4.20 21.33 -14.37
N LYS A 212 3.19 22.14 -14.62
CA LYS A 212 2.57 22.98 -13.59
C LYS A 212 1.79 22.09 -12.61
N THR A 213 2.11 22.16 -11.33
CA THR A 213 1.50 21.35 -10.28
C THR A 213 0.45 22.14 -9.51
N SER A 214 -0.66 21.49 -9.14
CA SER A 214 -1.68 22.04 -8.24
C SER A 214 -1.61 21.30 -6.91
N VAL A 215 -0.96 21.92 -5.92
CA VAL A 215 -0.83 21.39 -4.55
C VAL A 215 -1.19 22.49 -3.58
N LYS A 216 -2.19 22.26 -2.72
CA LYS A 216 -2.65 23.19 -1.68
C LYS A 216 -3.05 22.42 -0.41
N ASP A 217 -2.57 22.86 0.74
CA ASP A 217 -2.93 22.34 2.07
C ASP A 217 -2.78 20.80 2.19
N GLY A 218 -1.73 20.24 1.57
CA GLY A 218 -1.49 18.80 1.56
C GLY A 218 -2.23 18.02 0.47
N TYR A 219 -3.20 18.64 -0.20
CA TYR A 219 -3.98 18.03 -1.28
C TYR A 219 -3.49 18.44 -2.67
N MET A 220 -3.70 17.57 -3.65
CA MET A 220 -3.27 17.80 -5.02
C MET A 220 -4.31 17.34 -6.05
N ASN A 221 -4.34 18.02 -7.22
CA ASN A 221 -5.14 17.64 -8.38
C ASN A 221 -4.19 17.23 -9.51
N LEU A 222 -4.38 16.05 -10.06
CA LEU A 222 -3.48 15.43 -11.03
C LEU A 222 -4.04 15.39 -12.45
N SER A 223 -5.35 15.51 -12.65
CA SER A 223 -5.99 15.55 -13.99
C SER A 223 -5.41 16.65 -14.88
N GLY A 224 -5.03 17.79 -14.29
CA GLY A 224 -4.33 18.87 -15.00
C GLY A 224 -2.94 18.47 -15.50
N LEU A 225 -2.26 17.53 -14.84
CA LEU A 225 -0.97 16.99 -15.29
C LEU A 225 -1.16 16.06 -16.47
N GLU A 226 -2.20 15.21 -16.44
CA GLU A 226 -2.58 14.34 -17.57
C GLU A 226 -2.83 15.18 -18.83
N ASN A 227 -3.61 16.27 -18.70
CA ASN A 227 -3.89 17.17 -19.81
C ASN A 227 -2.62 17.83 -20.37
N GLN A 228 -1.68 18.23 -19.51
CA GLN A 228 -0.40 18.81 -19.96
C GLN A 228 0.45 17.77 -20.71
N LEU A 229 0.54 16.52 -20.21
CA LEU A 229 1.25 15.44 -20.89
C LEU A 229 0.62 15.14 -22.27
N ASN A 230 -0.71 15.10 -22.34
CA ASN A 230 -1.41 14.88 -23.61
C ASN A 230 -1.07 15.96 -24.65
N LYS A 231 -1.12 17.23 -24.26
CA LYS A 231 -0.76 18.34 -25.16
C LYS A 231 0.70 18.27 -25.64
N ILE A 232 1.63 17.81 -24.78
CA ILE A 232 3.02 17.64 -25.18
C ILE A 232 3.13 16.53 -26.24
N MET A 233 2.41 15.41 -26.06
CA MET A 233 2.40 14.30 -27.01
C MET A 233 1.69 14.64 -28.33
N GLU A 234 0.63 15.46 -28.29
CA GLU A 234 -0.09 15.92 -29.47
C GLU A 234 0.74 16.89 -30.33
N ASN A 235 1.70 17.61 -29.73
CA ASN A 235 2.54 18.58 -30.44
C ASN A 235 3.81 17.98 -31.05
N ASP A 236 4.18 16.74 -30.67
CA ASP A 236 5.38 16.07 -31.18
C ASP A 236 5.15 14.53 -31.16
N ASP A 237 4.86 13.98 -32.33
CA ASP A 237 4.61 12.53 -32.50
C ASP A 237 5.88 11.67 -32.27
N ASN A 238 7.05 12.27 -32.29
CA ASN A 238 8.34 11.59 -32.08
C ASN A 238 8.95 11.85 -30.70
N ILE A 239 8.16 12.38 -29.77
CA ILE A 239 8.66 12.72 -28.45
C ILE A 239 9.27 11.52 -27.73
N ASP A 240 10.44 11.72 -27.12
CA ASP A 240 11.17 10.66 -26.44
C ASP A 240 10.41 10.14 -25.21
N LYS A 241 10.12 8.84 -25.18
CA LYS A 241 9.47 8.16 -24.07
C LYS A 241 10.26 8.25 -22.76
N TYR A 242 11.59 8.32 -22.83
CA TYR A 242 12.46 8.49 -21.65
C TYR A 242 12.30 9.89 -21.05
N TYR A 243 12.18 10.90 -21.90
CA TYR A 243 11.87 12.26 -21.49
C TYR A 243 10.51 12.37 -20.82
N LEU A 244 9.44 11.83 -21.44
CA LEU A 244 8.09 11.88 -20.89
C LEU A 244 7.98 11.13 -19.55
N SER A 245 8.61 9.96 -19.46
CA SER A 245 8.63 9.18 -18.21
C SER A 245 9.32 9.96 -17.10
N LYS A 246 10.47 10.55 -17.36
CA LYS A 246 11.21 11.35 -16.39
C LYS A 246 10.46 12.62 -15.99
N LEU A 247 9.86 13.32 -16.97
CA LEU A 247 9.04 14.51 -16.73
C LEU A 247 7.88 14.23 -15.79
N LEU A 248 7.17 13.11 -16.00
CA LEU A 248 6.11 12.66 -15.11
C LEU A 248 6.64 12.32 -13.72
N MET A 249 7.69 11.49 -13.61
CA MET A 249 8.23 11.04 -12.33
C MET A 249 8.81 12.21 -11.51
N ASP A 250 9.51 13.14 -12.14
CA ASP A 250 9.98 14.39 -11.49
C ASP A 250 8.79 15.22 -10.99
N THR A 251 7.69 15.25 -11.73
CA THR A 251 6.50 15.99 -11.34
C THR A 251 5.81 15.35 -10.13
N ILE A 252 5.72 14.01 -10.09
CA ILE A 252 5.22 13.27 -8.91
C ILE A 252 6.07 13.60 -7.68
N VAL A 253 7.40 13.52 -7.81
CA VAL A 253 8.34 13.88 -6.72
C VAL A 253 8.12 15.31 -6.24
N ARG A 254 7.90 16.28 -7.15
CA ARG A 254 7.63 17.67 -6.77
C ARG A 254 6.28 17.86 -6.08
N CYS A 255 5.23 17.17 -6.53
CA CYS A 255 3.92 17.21 -5.89
C CYS A 255 4.01 16.68 -4.45
N MET A 256 4.62 15.51 -4.26
CA MET A 256 4.80 14.90 -2.94
C MET A 256 5.67 15.77 -2.04
N LEU A 257 6.79 16.31 -2.54
CA LEU A 257 7.66 17.18 -1.76
C LEU A 257 6.92 18.42 -1.24
N LYS A 258 6.12 19.09 -2.10
CA LYS A 258 5.32 20.25 -1.68
C LYS A 258 4.29 19.93 -0.62
N SER A 259 3.58 18.80 -0.80
CA SER A 259 2.56 18.35 0.14
C SER A 259 3.17 17.96 1.49
N LEU A 260 4.22 17.13 1.47
CA LEU A 260 4.86 16.65 2.70
C LEU A 260 5.58 17.76 3.46
N LYS A 261 6.24 18.70 2.77
CA LYS A 261 6.83 19.86 3.44
C LYS A 261 5.78 20.60 4.27
N TYR A 262 4.64 20.94 3.69
CA TYR A 262 3.55 21.63 4.38
C TYR A 262 3.00 20.80 5.55
N LEU A 263 2.73 19.50 5.33
CA LEU A 263 2.11 18.66 6.34
C LEU A 263 3.06 18.32 7.49
N CYS A 264 4.35 18.06 7.21
CA CYS A 264 5.34 17.83 8.25
C CYS A 264 5.50 19.04 9.17
N GLU A 265 5.54 20.25 8.60
CA GLU A 265 5.61 21.51 9.38
C GLU A 265 4.32 21.73 10.19
N LYS A 266 3.14 21.54 9.57
CA LYS A 266 1.83 21.76 10.22
C LYS A 266 1.56 20.82 11.39
N TYR A 267 1.94 19.55 11.26
CA TYR A 267 1.66 18.50 12.24
C TYR A 267 2.86 18.11 13.10
N GLU A 268 4.00 18.76 12.90
CA GLU A 268 5.26 18.49 13.62
C GLU A 268 5.67 17.00 13.53
N ALA A 269 5.45 16.38 12.35
CA ALA A 269 5.72 14.98 12.08
C ALA A 269 6.78 14.85 10.97
N TYR A 270 8.02 14.55 11.36
CA TYR A 270 9.19 14.57 10.45
C TYR A 270 9.66 13.17 10.02
N GLU A 271 8.90 12.15 10.33
CA GLU A 271 9.09 10.79 9.84
C GLU A 271 7.94 10.43 8.90
N VAL A 272 8.26 9.91 7.72
CA VAL A 272 7.29 9.61 6.67
C VAL A 272 7.50 8.20 6.15
N VAL A 273 6.48 7.36 6.26
CA VAL A 273 6.47 5.99 5.72
C VAL A 273 5.72 5.97 4.40
N PHE A 274 6.30 5.33 3.39
CA PHE A 274 5.71 5.19 2.07
C PHE A 274 5.31 3.73 1.81
N ALA A 275 4.04 3.51 1.51
CA ALA A 275 3.44 2.22 1.18
C ALA A 275 2.67 2.28 -0.15
N GLY A 276 2.31 1.11 -0.68
CA GLY A 276 1.59 0.95 -1.94
C GLY A 276 2.52 0.78 -3.14
N GLY A 277 1.99 0.22 -4.24
CA GLY A 277 2.78 -0.20 -5.40
C GLY A 277 3.59 0.91 -6.08
N VAL A 278 3.11 2.16 -6.07
CA VAL A 278 3.84 3.31 -6.63
C VAL A 278 5.05 3.68 -5.77
N SER A 279 5.00 3.44 -4.45
CA SER A 279 6.14 3.69 -3.55
C SER A 279 7.33 2.75 -3.81
N ALA A 280 7.11 1.61 -4.48
CA ALA A 280 8.17 0.70 -4.90
C ALA A 280 9.05 1.26 -6.03
N SER A 281 8.68 2.40 -6.64
CA SER A 281 9.47 3.08 -7.66
C SER A 281 10.84 3.50 -7.12
N LYS A 282 11.90 3.02 -7.78
CA LYS A 282 13.28 3.38 -7.45
C LYS A 282 13.57 4.86 -7.73
N TYR A 283 12.97 5.40 -8.78
CA TYR A 283 13.13 6.81 -9.13
C TYR A 283 12.53 7.72 -8.06
N ILE A 284 11.26 7.46 -7.66
CA ILE A 284 10.56 8.25 -6.66
C ILE A 284 11.27 8.13 -5.31
N SER A 285 11.57 6.91 -4.85
CA SER A 285 12.17 6.69 -3.54
C SER A 285 13.53 7.40 -3.42
N LYS A 286 14.43 7.24 -4.41
CA LYS A 286 15.74 7.90 -4.43
C LYS A 286 15.61 9.42 -4.38
N ASN A 287 14.83 10.01 -5.29
CA ASN A 287 14.75 11.47 -5.43
C ASN A 287 14.00 12.12 -4.27
N LEU A 288 12.92 11.48 -3.77
CA LEU A 288 12.15 12.03 -2.68
C LEU A 288 12.91 11.97 -1.36
N THR A 289 13.60 10.85 -1.05
CA THR A 289 14.49 10.75 0.12
C THR A 289 15.54 11.84 0.14
N GLN A 290 16.24 12.04 -0.99
CA GLN A 290 17.28 13.07 -1.10
C GLN A 290 16.74 14.49 -0.89
N LYS A 291 15.53 14.77 -1.43
CA LYS A 291 14.91 16.10 -1.33
C LYS A 291 14.34 16.37 0.05
N LEU A 292 13.68 15.37 0.67
CA LEU A 292 13.09 15.46 2.03
C LEU A 292 14.17 15.65 3.11
N LYS A 293 15.33 15.04 2.95
CA LYS A 293 16.47 15.22 3.87
C LYS A 293 16.85 16.70 4.07
N LYS A 294 16.67 17.56 3.05
CA LYS A 294 16.93 19.01 3.14
C LYS A 294 15.99 19.75 4.10
N TYR A 295 14.88 19.12 4.48
CA TYR A 295 13.88 19.64 5.41
C TYR A 295 13.85 18.87 6.72
N ASN A 296 14.91 18.10 7.02
CA ASN A 296 15.03 17.23 8.20
C ASN A 296 13.92 16.16 8.29
N VAL A 297 13.31 15.81 7.16
CA VAL A 297 12.28 14.74 7.09
C VAL A 297 12.96 13.44 6.72
N LYS A 298 12.74 12.42 7.56
CA LYS A 298 13.19 11.05 7.31
C LYS A 298 12.12 10.31 6.50
N ALA A 299 12.52 9.73 5.37
CA ALA A 299 11.65 8.98 4.48
C ALA A 299 11.97 7.48 4.54
N TYR A 300 10.96 6.66 4.79
CA TYR A 300 11.07 5.22 4.88
C TYR A 300 10.19 4.57 3.81
N PHE A 301 10.82 3.99 2.80
CA PHE A 301 10.11 3.25 1.76
C PHE A 301 9.96 1.79 2.16
N THR A 302 8.76 1.26 1.99
CA THR A 302 8.45 -0.14 2.25
C THR A 302 9.16 -1.02 1.22
N GLU A 303 9.71 -2.14 1.66
CA GLU A 303 10.29 -3.13 0.76
C GLU A 303 9.25 -3.61 -0.27
N SER A 304 9.67 -3.83 -1.51
CA SER A 304 8.75 -4.07 -2.62
C SER A 304 7.78 -5.23 -2.41
N HIS A 305 8.19 -6.27 -1.68
CA HIS A 305 7.33 -7.42 -1.36
C HIS A 305 6.23 -7.09 -0.32
N LEU A 306 6.45 -6.07 0.55
CA LEU A 306 5.49 -5.56 1.52
C LEU A 306 4.74 -4.31 1.02
N ALA A 307 5.25 -3.64 -0.01
CA ALA A 307 4.64 -2.44 -0.57
C ALA A 307 3.35 -2.70 -1.35
N THR A 308 3.21 -3.90 -1.91
CA THR A 308 2.00 -4.35 -2.61
C THR A 308 1.05 -5.06 -1.64
N ASP A 309 -0.21 -5.26 -2.04
CA ASP A 309 -1.21 -5.95 -1.21
C ASP A 309 -0.63 -7.23 -0.59
N ASN A 310 -0.78 -7.37 0.72
CA ASN A 310 -0.34 -8.48 1.55
C ASN A 310 -1.16 -8.48 2.85
N ALA A 311 -1.07 -9.53 3.64
CA ALA A 311 -1.78 -9.65 4.93
C ALA A 311 -0.84 -9.61 6.16
N VAL A 312 0.41 -9.21 5.96
CA VAL A 312 1.44 -9.14 7.02
C VAL A 312 1.03 -8.17 8.12
N GLY A 313 0.51 -6.99 7.73
CA GLY A 313 0.05 -5.99 8.69
C GLY A 313 -1.14 -6.46 9.53
N CYS A 314 -2.09 -7.22 8.95
CA CYS A 314 -3.17 -7.85 9.72
C CYS A 314 -2.60 -8.76 10.82
N ALA A 315 -1.65 -9.62 10.49
CA ALA A 315 -1.05 -10.52 11.47
C ALA A 315 -0.28 -9.74 12.58
N LEU A 316 0.42 -8.65 12.23
CA LEU A 316 1.09 -7.78 13.20
C LEU A 316 0.09 -7.12 14.16
N ILE A 317 -1.03 -6.60 13.65
CA ILE A 317 -2.11 -6.01 14.46
C ILE A 317 -2.69 -7.07 15.40
N GLY A 318 -2.88 -8.29 14.90
CA GLY A 318 -3.33 -9.41 15.74
C GLY A 318 -2.38 -9.74 16.88
N ILE A 319 -1.05 -9.66 16.67
CA ILE A 319 -0.05 -9.85 17.74
C ILE A 319 -0.16 -8.73 18.80
N GLU A 320 -0.32 -7.49 18.36
CA GLU A 320 -0.45 -6.35 19.27
C GLU A 320 -1.70 -6.47 20.15
N ASN A 321 -2.84 -6.85 19.55
CA ASN A 321 -4.09 -7.03 20.28
C ASN A 321 -4.07 -8.24 21.24
N LEU A 322 -3.30 -9.28 20.96
CA LEU A 322 -3.06 -10.38 21.91
C LEU A 322 -2.34 -9.89 23.16
N ASN A 323 -1.35 -9.00 23.01
CA ASN A 323 -0.57 -8.48 24.13
C ASN A 323 -1.33 -7.45 24.99
N LEU A 324 -2.39 -6.84 24.46
CA LEU A 324 -3.25 -5.90 25.20
C LEU A 324 -4.35 -6.64 26.02
N GLY A 325 -4.55 -7.93 25.78
CA GLY A 325 -5.54 -8.77 26.46
C GLY A 325 -4.98 -9.57 27.65
N GLU A 326 -3.68 -9.46 27.90
CA GLU A 326 -3.00 -9.97 29.08
C GLU A 326 -2.83 -8.85 30.14
#